data_d3a050417d78a399270d92da5cd2261b
#
_entry.id   d3a050417d78a399270d92da5cd2261b
#
_cell.length_a   1.000
_cell.length_b   1.000
_cell.length_c   1.000
_cell.angle_alpha   90.00
_cell.angle_beta   90.00
_cell.angle_gamma   90.00
#
_symmetry.space_group_name_H-M   'P 1'
#
loop_
_entity.id
_entity.type
_entity.pdbx_description
1 polymer ?
#
loop_
_entity_poly.entity_id
_entity_poly.type
_entity_poly.pdbx_seq_one_letter_code
_entity_poly.pdbx_strand_id
1 'polypeptide(L)'
;MAPTSASFPSDRGAVVVGGVAYGDRSRVVRLFTRDHGLVPLWVANAAKEKALWHPMALLEMEDLRQGKGNGLWMAREWRRSAPQLAFRRNPERAAVGFFVAEVLSGCLEEGAPAPEVHDLALQATTWLESEPGVAWIHVKFMAELVQALGMMPASPPGDNVRLDVTTGDYVPPELAPKTALDAAVVRGMRGIVGMEFGALERLEWPRAWRKELVLGAHRYIQAQLGKSRELKSYDVLEALFA
;
A
#
# COMPACT_ATOMS: atom_id res chain seq x y z
N MET A 1 -21.93 -19.56 -9.62
CA MET A 1 -20.87 -20.18 -8.80
C MET A 1 -19.93 -19.06 -8.37
N ALA A 2 -19.99 -18.67 -7.11
CA ALA A 2 -19.05 -17.70 -6.55
C ALA A 2 -17.64 -18.28 -6.60
N PRO A 3 -16.59 -17.50 -6.93
CA PRO A 3 -15.22 -17.99 -6.86
C PRO A 3 -14.92 -18.30 -5.38
N THR A 4 -14.49 -19.51 -5.12
CA THR A 4 -14.01 -19.96 -3.83
C THR A 4 -12.87 -19.04 -3.42
N SER A 5 -13.04 -18.30 -2.32
CA SER A 5 -11.96 -17.53 -1.72
C SER A 5 -10.85 -18.50 -1.37
N ALA A 6 -9.76 -18.44 -2.12
CA ALA A 6 -8.55 -19.13 -1.76
C ALA A 6 -8.09 -18.54 -0.42
N SER A 7 -8.33 -19.26 0.68
CA SER A 7 -7.78 -18.92 1.98
C SER A 7 -6.27 -19.11 1.89
N PHE A 8 -5.54 -18.01 1.75
CA PHE A 8 -4.09 -18.05 1.85
C PHE A 8 -3.69 -18.41 3.29
N PRO A 9 -2.72 -19.32 3.49
CA PRO A 9 -2.10 -19.46 4.79
C PRO A 9 -1.42 -18.11 5.11
N SER A 10 -2.01 -17.36 6.01
CA SER A 10 -1.62 -15.98 6.35
C SER A 10 -0.20 -15.86 6.88
N ASP A 11 0.40 -16.96 7.34
CA ASP A 11 1.71 -17.04 7.99
C ASP A 11 2.90 -17.19 7.01
N ARG A 12 2.66 -17.56 5.73
CA ARG A 12 3.71 -17.78 4.73
C ARG A 12 3.68 -16.82 3.55
N GLY A 13 2.65 -16.00 3.46
CA GLY A 13 2.49 -15.03 2.39
C GLY A 13 3.46 -13.85 2.53
N ALA A 14 4.19 -13.54 1.46
CA ALA A 14 5.04 -12.36 1.39
C ALA A 14 4.66 -11.51 0.17
N VAL A 15 4.55 -10.21 0.35
CA VAL A 15 4.26 -9.25 -0.72
C VAL A 15 5.54 -8.55 -1.13
N VAL A 16 5.86 -8.56 -2.42
CA VAL A 16 6.99 -7.79 -2.96
C VAL A 16 6.63 -6.32 -2.98
N VAL A 17 7.40 -5.48 -2.29
CA VAL A 17 7.20 -4.01 -2.30
C VAL A 17 8.26 -3.26 -3.09
N GLY A 18 9.29 -3.98 -3.60
CA GLY A 18 10.31 -3.39 -4.44
C GLY A 18 11.59 -4.20 -4.47
N GLY A 19 12.66 -3.63 -4.97
CA GLY A 19 13.97 -4.28 -4.96
C GLY A 19 14.95 -3.57 -5.87
N VAL A 20 16.24 -3.81 -5.62
CA VAL A 20 17.35 -3.24 -6.36
C VAL A 20 18.25 -4.34 -6.94
N ALA A 21 18.91 -4.06 -8.05
CA ALA A 21 19.93 -4.95 -8.58
C ALA A 21 21.11 -5.02 -7.59
N TYR A 22 21.71 -6.20 -7.47
CA TYR A 22 22.86 -6.47 -6.63
C TYR A 22 23.89 -7.25 -7.43
N GLY A 23 24.85 -6.56 -8.04
CA GLY A 23 25.74 -7.13 -9.05
C GLY A 23 25.00 -7.57 -10.33
N ASP A 24 25.65 -8.38 -11.15
CA ASP A 24 25.18 -8.70 -12.50
C ASP A 24 23.98 -9.66 -12.55
N ARG A 25 23.83 -10.51 -11.56
CA ARG A 25 22.87 -11.64 -11.60
C ARG A 25 21.92 -11.70 -10.41
N SER A 26 22.20 -10.98 -9.33
CA SER A 26 21.44 -11.03 -8.08
C SER A 26 20.59 -9.78 -7.88
N ARG A 27 19.62 -9.87 -6.99
CA ARG A 27 18.83 -8.74 -6.52
C ARG A 27 18.67 -8.82 -5.01
N VAL A 28 18.51 -7.66 -4.38
CA VAL A 28 17.89 -7.56 -3.06
C VAL A 28 16.45 -7.14 -3.26
N VAL A 29 15.53 -8.03 -2.92
CA VAL A 29 14.08 -7.82 -3.03
C VAL A 29 13.56 -7.44 -1.66
N ARG A 30 12.79 -6.36 -1.58
CA ARG A 30 12.12 -5.97 -0.34
C ARG A 30 10.79 -6.70 -0.25
N LEU A 31 10.70 -7.62 0.70
CA LEU A 31 9.48 -8.38 0.98
C LEU A 31 8.79 -7.83 2.23
N PHE A 32 7.49 -7.75 2.18
CA PHE A 32 6.67 -7.50 3.35
C PHE A 32 6.05 -8.81 3.82
N THR A 33 6.40 -9.21 5.02
CA THR A 33 5.96 -10.44 5.69
C THR A 33 5.18 -10.12 6.95
N ARG A 34 4.29 -11.02 7.37
CA ARG A 34 3.46 -10.81 8.56
C ARG A 34 4.29 -10.73 9.84
N ASP A 35 5.21 -11.68 10.02
CA ASP A 35 5.91 -11.90 11.28
C ASP A 35 7.23 -11.12 11.42
N HIS A 36 7.81 -10.72 10.27
CA HIS A 36 9.11 -10.05 10.26
C HIS A 36 9.05 -8.63 9.67
N GLY A 37 7.84 -8.15 9.33
CA GLY A 37 7.71 -6.85 8.68
C GLY A 37 8.40 -6.81 7.32
N LEU A 38 9.06 -5.69 7.03
CA LEU A 38 9.79 -5.51 5.79
C LEU A 38 11.18 -6.13 5.91
N VAL A 39 11.52 -7.07 4.99
CA VAL A 39 12.80 -7.77 4.99
C VAL A 39 13.51 -7.66 3.64
N PRO A 40 14.83 -7.43 3.62
CA PRO A 40 15.64 -7.43 2.42
C PRO A 40 16.07 -8.88 2.06
N LEU A 41 15.35 -9.53 1.13
CA LEU A 41 15.68 -10.87 0.63
C LEU A 41 16.76 -10.80 -0.45
N TRP A 42 17.85 -11.52 -0.28
CA TRP A 42 18.83 -11.73 -1.34
C TRP A 42 18.39 -12.87 -2.25
N VAL A 43 18.36 -12.61 -3.57
CA VAL A 43 17.94 -13.56 -4.60
C VAL A 43 19.05 -13.70 -5.61
N ALA A 44 19.62 -14.91 -5.69
CA ALA A 44 20.60 -15.26 -6.72
C ALA A 44 19.90 -15.51 -8.07
N ASN A 45 20.56 -15.16 -9.18
CA ASN A 45 20.06 -15.42 -10.54
C ASN A 45 18.61 -14.90 -10.79
N ALA A 46 18.23 -13.83 -10.13
CA ALA A 46 16.87 -13.22 -10.20
C ALA A 46 16.42 -12.91 -11.64
N ALA A 47 17.35 -12.79 -12.58
CA ALA A 47 17.05 -12.56 -13.99
C ALA A 47 16.24 -13.70 -14.63
N LYS A 48 16.37 -14.94 -14.14
CA LYS A 48 15.62 -16.11 -14.65
C LYS A 48 14.14 -16.06 -14.27
N GLU A 49 13.81 -15.35 -13.18
CA GLU A 49 12.47 -15.32 -12.59
C GLU A 49 11.95 -13.89 -12.43
N LYS A 50 12.32 -12.98 -13.33
CA LYS A 50 11.92 -11.56 -13.27
C LYS A 50 10.42 -11.35 -13.00
N ALA A 51 9.60 -12.25 -13.51
CA ALA A 51 8.15 -12.20 -13.36
C ALA A 51 7.66 -12.48 -11.94
N LEU A 52 8.51 -12.95 -11.02
CA LEU A 52 8.16 -13.14 -9.60
C LEU A 52 8.44 -11.88 -8.76
N TRP A 53 9.37 -11.05 -9.21
CA TRP A 53 9.93 -9.96 -8.41
C TRP A 53 9.34 -8.58 -8.75
N HIS A 54 8.12 -8.54 -9.30
CA HIS A 54 7.44 -7.27 -9.54
C HIS A 54 6.73 -6.77 -8.25
N PRO A 55 6.59 -5.46 -8.06
CA PRO A 55 5.82 -4.92 -6.96
C PRO A 55 4.41 -5.51 -6.89
N MET A 56 3.93 -5.75 -5.68
CA MET A 56 2.67 -6.44 -5.38
C MET A 56 2.62 -7.92 -5.82
N ALA A 57 3.76 -8.55 -6.21
CA ALA A 57 3.77 -9.99 -6.37
C ALA A 57 3.57 -10.67 -5.01
N LEU A 58 2.66 -11.65 -4.98
CA LEU A 58 2.39 -12.45 -3.79
C LEU A 58 3.14 -13.78 -3.89
N LEU A 59 3.99 -14.03 -2.94
CA LEU A 59 4.87 -15.19 -2.88
C LEU A 59 4.62 -15.99 -1.60
N GLU A 60 4.71 -17.31 -1.70
CA GLU A 60 4.89 -18.20 -0.57
C GLU A 60 6.37 -18.47 -0.37
N MET A 61 6.83 -18.36 0.85
CA MET A 61 8.24 -18.53 1.21
C MET A 61 8.41 -19.73 2.14
N GLU A 62 9.46 -20.53 1.90
CA GLU A 62 9.85 -21.61 2.79
C GLU A 62 11.21 -21.33 3.43
N ASP A 63 11.31 -21.57 4.74
CA ASP A 63 12.55 -21.43 5.52
C ASP A 63 13.19 -20.04 5.34
N LEU A 64 12.36 -18.98 5.53
CA LEU A 64 12.81 -17.61 5.49
C LEU A 64 13.64 -17.30 6.75
N ARG A 65 14.91 -16.96 6.57
CA ARG A 65 15.84 -16.73 7.67
C ARG A 65 16.81 -15.60 7.38
N GLN A 66 17.23 -14.92 8.42
CA GLN A 66 18.26 -13.89 8.33
C GLN A 66 19.65 -14.51 8.17
N GLY A 67 20.41 -14.01 7.21
CA GLY A 67 21.81 -14.41 6.99
C GLY A 67 22.73 -13.83 8.07
N LYS A 68 23.85 -14.50 8.29
CA LYS A 68 24.86 -14.03 9.24
C LYS A 68 25.65 -12.85 8.69
N GLY A 69 25.65 -11.71 9.38
CA GLY A 69 26.63 -10.63 9.23
C GLY A 69 26.25 -9.45 8.32
N ASN A 70 25.31 -9.57 7.36
CA ASN A 70 24.98 -8.49 6.42
C ASN A 70 23.52 -8.02 6.46
N GLY A 71 22.73 -8.56 7.39
CA GLY A 71 21.31 -8.20 7.54
C GLY A 71 20.39 -8.72 6.44
N LEU A 72 20.92 -9.33 5.38
CA LEU A 72 20.11 -9.87 4.29
C LEU A 72 19.43 -11.16 4.70
N TRP A 73 18.23 -11.35 4.21
CA TRP A 73 17.45 -12.57 4.39
C TRP A 73 17.63 -13.52 3.22
N MET A 74 17.45 -14.80 3.48
CA MET A 74 17.49 -15.89 2.52
C MET A 74 16.27 -16.77 2.72
N ALA A 75 15.73 -17.31 1.64
CA ALA A 75 14.73 -18.37 1.67
C ALA A 75 15.26 -19.60 0.96
N ARG A 76 14.86 -20.78 1.43
CA ARG A 76 15.23 -22.05 0.77
C ARG A 76 14.48 -22.19 -0.55
N GLU A 77 13.19 -21.91 -0.52
CA GLU A 77 12.32 -21.99 -1.69
C GLU A 77 11.30 -20.86 -1.68
N TRP A 78 10.84 -20.51 -2.85
CA TRP A 78 9.74 -19.57 -3.05
C TRP A 78 8.91 -19.98 -4.26
N ARG A 79 7.63 -19.70 -4.20
CA ARG A 79 6.72 -19.90 -5.31
C ARG A 79 5.69 -18.78 -5.34
N ARG A 80 5.10 -18.55 -6.51
CA ARG A 80 3.98 -17.65 -6.63
C ARG A 80 2.76 -18.27 -5.94
N SER A 81 2.11 -17.51 -5.05
CA SER A 81 0.94 -17.97 -4.33
C SER A 81 -0.29 -18.07 -5.24
N ALA A 82 -0.45 -17.15 -6.21
CA ALA A 82 -1.54 -17.15 -7.17
C ALA A 82 -1.11 -16.54 -8.52
N PRO A 83 -1.75 -16.91 -9.63
CA PRO A 83 -1.55 -16.22 -10.90
C PRO A 83 -2.01 -14.78 -10.81
N GLN A 84 -1.12 -13.84 -11.12
CA GLN A 84 -1.43 -12.40 -11.17
C GLN A 84 -1.48 -11.95 -12.63
N LEU A 85 -2.53 -12.35 -13.34
CA LEU A 85 -2.67 -12.15 -14.78
C LEU A 85 -3.25 -10.76 -15.10
N ALA A 86 -4.23 -10.29 -14.33
CA ALA A 86 -4.86 -9.01 -14.54
C ALA A 86 -3.86 -7.87 -14.31
N PHE A 87 -3.10 -7.93 -13.24
CA PHE A 87 -2.02 -6.99 -12.95
C PHE A 87 -1.03 -6.86 -14.11
N ARG A 88 -0.64 -7.99 -14.73
CA ARG A 88 0.38 -8.00 -15.80
C ARG A 88 -0.14 -7.54 -17.16
N ARG A 89 -1.45 -7.60 -17.40
CA ARG A 89 -2.08 -7.32 -18.70
C ARG A 89 -2.72 -5.96 -18.78
N ASN A 90 -2.98 -5.33 -17.65
CA ASN A 90 -3.66 -4.04 -17.57
C ASN A 90 -2.70 -2.97 -17.00
N PRO A 91 -2.32 -1.95 -17.79
CA PRO A 91 -1.41 -0.88 -17.36
C PRO A 91 -1.93 -0.09 -16.15
N GLU A 92 -3.25 0.14 -16.06
CA GLU A 92 -3.85 0.87 -14.94
C GLU A 92 -3.67 0.10 -13.63
N ARG A 93 -3.90 -1.24 -13.65
CA ARG A 93 -3.68 -2.10 -12.49
C ARG A 93 -2.22 -2.15 -12.09
N ALA A 94 -1.32 -2.20 -13.07
CA ALA A 94 0.11 -2.16 -12.82
C ALA A 94 0.52 -0.85 -12.14
N ALA A 95 0.01 0.30 -12.63
CA ALA A 95 0.30 1.60 -12.04
C ALA A 95 -0.23 1.72 -10.61
N VAL A 96 -1.46 1.26 -10.35
CA VAL A 96 -2.02 1.20 -8.99
C VAL A 96 -1.18 0.30 -8.09
N GLY A 97 -0.74 -0.86 -8.58
CA GLY A 97 0.12 -1.76 -7.81
C GLY A 97 1.49 -1.14 -7.49
N PHE A 98 2.11 -0.42 -8.43
CA PHE A 98 3.34 0.34 -8.17
C PHE A 98 3.13 1.42 -7.11
N PHE A 99 2.01 2.13 -7.16
CA PHE A 99 1.64 3.11 -6.15
C PHE A 99 1.51 2.47 -4.77
N VAL A 100 0.72 1.39 -4.65
CA VAL A 100 0.54 0.67 -3.38
C VAL A 100 1.88 0.20 -2.81
N ALA A 101 2.74 -0.39 -3.63
CA ALA A 101 4.06 -0.85 -3.20
C ALA A 101 4.98 0.30 -2.77
N GLU A 102 4.93 1.45 -3.45
CA GLU A 102 5.70 2.64 -3.08
C GLU A 102 5.24 3.19 -1.73
N VAL A 103 3.93 3.29 -1.50
CA VAL A 103 3.35 3.73 -0.22
C VAL A 103 3.77 2.78 0.91
N LEU A 104 3.58 1.47 0.75
CA LEU A 104 4.02 0.47 1.73
C LEU A 104 5.51 0.59 2.04
N SER A 105 6.34 0.68 1.00
CA SER A 105 7.79 0.86 1.14
C SER A 105 8.18 2.16 1.89
N GLY A 106 7.32 3.17 1.85
CA GLY A 106 7.51 4.44 2.56
C GLY A 106 7.05 4.44 4.01
N CYS A 107 6.02 3.64 4.31
CA CYS A 107 5.41 3.59 5.65
C CYS A 107 6.07 2.56 6.57
N LEU A 108 6.49 1.41 6.01
CA LEU A 108 7.01 0.28 6.77
C LEU A 108 8.46 0.50 7.22
N GLU A 109 8.82 -0.15 8.31
CA GLU A 109 10.18 -0.24 8.83
C GLU A 109 10.74 -1.66 8.68
N GLU A 110 12.05 -1.77 8.46
CA GLU A 110 12.70 -3.06 8.35
C GLU A 110 12.70 -3.79 9.71
N GLY A 111 12.28 -5.05 9.70
CA GLY A 111 12.25 -5.88 10.88
C GLY A 111 11.12 -5.56 11.87
N ALA A 112 10.22 -4.63 11.56
CA ALA A 112 9.08 -4.29 12.41
C ALA A 112 7.79 -4.92 11.88
N PRO A 113 7.22 -5.94 12.55
CA PRO A 113 5.94 -6.53 12.16
C PRO A 113 4.80 -5.52 12.16
N ALA A 114 3.93 -5.61 11.16
CA ALA A 114 2.71 -4.81 11.05
C ALA A 114 1.58 -5.68 10.46
N PRO A 115 0.99 -6.58 11.24
CA PRO A 115 0.09 -7.62 10.75
C PRO A 115 -1.17 -7.05 10.08
N GLU A 116 -1.77 -5.99 10.60
CA GLU A 116 -2.95 -5.35 10.03
C GLU A 116 -2.64 -4.73 8.65
N VAL A 117 -1.47 -4.10 8.52
CA VAL A 117 -1.00 -3.55 7.24
C VAL A 117 -0.66 -4.68 6.26
N HIS A 118 -0.13 -5.81 6.75
CA HIS A 118 0.14 -6.98 5.92
C HIS A 118 -1.16 -7.59 5.37
N ASP A 119 -2.20 -7.72 6.20
CA ASP A 119 -3.51 -8.21 5.77
C ASP A 119 -4.13 -7.28 4.71
N LEU A 120 -4.00 -5.97 4.89
CA LEU A 120 -4.41 -4.99 3.88
C LEU A 120 -3.60 -5.13 2.58
N ALA A 121 -2.28 -5.36 2.66
CA ALA A 121 -1.45 -5.59 1.48
C ALA A 121 -1.89 -6.84 0.70
N LEU A 122 -2.25 -7.94 1.40
CA LEU A 122 -2.83 -9.14 0.77
C LEU A 122 -4.18 -8.83 0.10
N GLN A 123 -5.06 -8.10 0.77
CA GLN A 123 -6.33 -7.65 0.18
C GLN A 123 -6.10 -6.81 -1.07
N ALA A 124 -5.15 -5.88 -1.05
CA ALA A 124 -4.83 -5.05 -2.20
C ALA A 124 -4.37 -5.88 -3.42
N THR A 125 -3.61 -6.98 -3.21
CA THR A 125 -3.28 -7.90 -4.31
C THR A 125 -4.52 -8.55 -4.92
N THR A 126 -5.51 -8.90 -4.09
CA THR A 126 -6.79 -9.45 -4.55
C THR A 126 -7.60 -8.41 -5.32
N TRP A 127 -7.70 -7.19 -4.83
CA TRP A 127 -8.39 -6.10 -5.53
C TRP A 127 -7.79 -5.84 -6.91
N LEU A 128 -6.45 -5.83 -7.00
CA LEU A 128 -5.74 -5.66 -8.27
C LEU A 128 -6.03 -6.77 -9.28
N GLU A 129 -6.43 -7.95 -8.87
CA GLU A 129 -6.76 -9.06 -9.77
C GLU A 129 -8.25 -9.13 -10.13
N SER A 130 -9.15 -8.88 -9.18
CA SER A 130 -10.57 -9.22 -9.30
C SER A 130 -11.51 -8.01 -9.40
N GLU A 131 -11.18 -6.86 -8.81
CA GLU A 131 -12.13 -5.77 -8.74
C GLU A 131 -12.25 -5.00 -10.07
N PRO A 132 -13.46 -4.71 -10.56
CA PRO A 132 -13.65 -3.92 -11.77
C PRO A 132 -13.27 -2.46 -11.61
N GLY A 133 -13.49 -1.89 -10.43
CA GLY A 133 -13.28 -0.46 -10.14
C GLY A 133 -11.83 -0.06 -9.89
N VAL A 134 -10.93 -0.26 -10.86
CA VAL A 134 -9.49 0.00 -10.72
C VAL A 134 -9.19 1.42 -10.22
N ALA A 135 -9.97 2.40 -10.69
CA ALA A 135 -9.82 3.81 -10.32
C ALA A 135 -10.08 4.10 -8.83
N TRP A 136 -10.67 3.18 -8.09
CA TRP A 136 -10.95 3.32 -6.66
C TRP A 136 -9.96 2.56 -5.76
N ILE A 137 -9.20 1.61 -6.31
CA ILE A 137 -8.32 0.75 -5.50
C ILE A 137 -7.31 1.59 -4.70
N HIS A 138 -6.63 2.54 -5.33
CA HIS A 138 -5.64 3.37 -4.64
C HIS A 138 -6.28 4.33 -3.61
N VAL A 139 -7.49 4.82 -3.88
CA VAL A 139 -8.23 5.70 -2.95
C VAL A 139 -8.64 4.91 -1.71
N LYS A 140 -9.25 3.73 -1.91
CA LYS A 140 -9.64 2.83 -0.83
C LYS A 140 -8.43 2.37 -0.03
N PHE A 141 -7.36 1.95 -0.71
CA PHE A 141 -6.13 1.51 -0.06
C PHE A 141 -5.56 2.58 0.89
N MET A 142 -5.54 3.86 0.49
CA MET A 142 -5.03 4.93 1.34
C MET A 142 -5.87 5.14 2.60
N ALA A 143 -7.19 5.08 2.50
CA ALA A 143 -8.08 5.20 3.65
C ALA A 143 -7.94 4.00 4.62
N GLU A 144 -7.93 2.78 4.07
CA GLU A 144 -7.73 1.54 4.86
C GLU A 144 -6.33 1.51 5.49
N LEU A 145 -5.30 2.05 4.84
CA LEU A 145 -3.95 2.11 5.39
C LEU A 145 -3.86 3.02 6.62
N VAL A 146 -4.52 4.19 6.59
CA VAL A 146 -4.61 5.06 7.77
C VAL A 146 -5.24 4.32 8.94
N GLN A 147 -6.28 3.52 8.68
CA GLN A 147 -6.93 2.68 9.68
C GLN A 147 -6.01 1.55 10.18
N ALA A 148 -5.39 0.81 9.26
CA ALA A 148 -4.51 -0.32 9.59
C ALA A 148 -3.25 0.10 10.37
N LEU A 149 -2.76 1.33 10.15
CA LEU A 149 -1.68 1.92 10.94
C LEU A 149 -2.15 2.42 12.32
N GLY A 150 -3.44 2.30 12.65
CA GLY A 150 -4.00 2.81 13.91
C GLY A 150 -4.03 4.34 14.02
N MET A 151 -3.92 5.04 12.89
CA MET A 151 -3.77 6.49 12.84
C MET A 151 -5.04 7.23 12.43
N MET A 152 -6.19 6.54 12.27
CA MET A 152 -7.41 7.19 11.78
C MET A 152 -7.81 8.38 12.67
N PRO A 153 -7.81 9.62 12.17
CA PRO A 153 -8.16 10.79 12.96
C PRO A 153 -9.58 10.67 13.52
N ALA A 154 -9.85 11.29 14.66
CA ALA A 154 -11.22 11.41 15.19
C ALA A 154 -12.15 12.07 14.16
N SER A 155 -13.46 11.90 14.31
CA SER A 155 -14.43 12.63 13.47
C SER A 155 -14.29 14.12 13.70
N PRO A 156 -14.28 14.96 12.62
CA PRO A 156 -14.22 16.39 12.77
C PRO A 156 -15.39 16.91 13.62
N PRO A 157 -15.15 17.81 14.58
CA PRO A 157 -16.20 18.36 15.44
C PRO A 157 -17.17 19.32 14.70
N GLY A 158 -16.84 19.68 13.48
CA GLY A 158 -17.64 20.57 12.64
C GLY A 158 -17.06 20.69 11.23
N ASP A 159 -17.63 21.59 10.42
CA ASP A 159 -17.17 21.83 9.05
C ASP A 159 -16.06 22.88 8.98
N ASN A 160 -16.09 23.85 9.87
CA ASN A 160 -15.16 24.98 9.90
C ASN A 160 -13.94 24.69 10.78
N VAL A 161 -13.31 23.53 10.56
CA VAL A 161 -12.06 23.14 11.21
C VAL A 161 -11.15 22.43 10.22
N ARG A 162 -9.84 22.45 10.51
CA ARG A 162 -8.82 21.73 9.75
C ARG A 162 -8.02 20.83 10.68
N LEU A 163 -7.64 19.66 10.20
CA LEU A 163 -6.77 18.74 10.92
C LEU A 163 -5.31 19.17 10.73
N ASP A 164 -4.63 19.54 11.79
CA ASP A 164 -3.18 19.68 11.77
C ASP A 164 -2.57 18.27 11.67
N VAL A 165 -1.91 17.98 10.53
CA VAL A 165 -1.35 16.65 10.27
C VAL A 165 -0.20 16.28 11.20
N THR A 166 0.41 17.25 11.88
CA THR A 166 1.56 17.03 12.79
C THR A 166 1.10 16.64 14.17
N THR A 167 0.10 17.36 14.72
CA THR A 167 -0.40 17.10 16.07
C THR A 167 -1.57 16.11 16.09
N GLY A 168 -2.32 16.00 15.00
CA GLY A 168 -3.56 15.23 14.94
C GLY A 168 -4.78 15.97 15.52
N ASP A 169 -4.62 17.24 15.88
CA ASP A 169 -5.67 18.06 16.46
C ASP A 169 -6.44 18.87 15.42
N TYR A 170 -7.69 19.18 15.72
CA TYR A 170 -8.50 20.09 14.92
C TYR A 170 -8.32 21.52 15.38
N VAL A 171 -8.01 22.40 14.44
CA VAL A 171 -7.81 23.84 14.66
C VAL A 171 -8.72 24.66 13.77
N PRO A 172 -9.06 25.92 14.15
CA PRO A 172 -9.74 26.85 13.27
C PRO A 172 -8.93 27.11 11.99
N PRO A 173 -9.58 27.38 10.84
CA PRO A 173 -8.89 27.57 9.57
C PRO A 173 -7.80 28.65 9.58
N GLU A 174 -8.02 29.73 10.33
CA GLU A 174 -7.09 30.86 10.47
C GLU A 174 -5.81 30.52 11.25
N LEU A 175 -5.83 29.46 12.07
CA LEU A 175 -4.67 28.96 12.82
C LEU A 175 -4.04 27.72 12.17
N ALA A 176 -4.68 27.17 11.13
CA ALA A 176 -4.25 25.93 10.51
C ALA A 176 -2.97 26.13 9.68
N PRO A 177 -1.97 25.22 9.81
CA PRO A 177 -0.82 25.25 8.93
C PRO A 177 -1.23 24.94 7.48
N LYS A 178 -0.41 25.36 6.52
CA LYS A 178 -0.68 25.10 5.08
C LYS A 178 -0.83 23.62 4.74
N THR A 179 -0.23 22.76 5.55
CA THR A 179 -0.28 21.30 5.40
C THR A 179 -1.53 20.66 5.98
N ALA A 180 -2.34 21.40 6.73
CA ALA A 180 -3.55 20.88 7.38
C ALA A 180 -4.58 20.36 6.36
N LEU A 181 -5.33 19.33 6.77
CA LEU A 181 -6.39 18.75 5.96
C LEU A 181 -7.75 19.36 6.28
N ASP A 182 -8.57 19.52 5.27
CA ASP A 182 -9.94 19.94 5.46
C ASP A 182 -10.78 18.84 6.13
N ALA A 183 -11.72 19.23 6.98
CA ALA A 183 -12.62 18.31 7.67
C ALA A 183 -13.34 17.35 6.71
N ALA A 184 -13.68 17.82 5.50
CA ALA A 184 -14.29 17.00 4.46
C ALA A 184 -13.38 15.84 4.02
N VAL A 185 -12.06 16.05 3.87
CA VAL A 185 -11.09 15.02 3.51
C VAL A 185 -11.05 13.94 4.59
N VAL A 186 -11.03 14.33 5.86
CA VAL A 186 -11.05 13.37 6.99
C VAL A 186 -12.35 12.56 7.00
N ARG A 187 -13.51 13.22 6.82
CA ARG A 187 -14.80 12.51 6.69
C ARG A 187 -14.80 11.53 5.52
N GLY A 188 -14.23 11.93 4.39
CA GLY A 188 -14.10 11.06 3.22
C GLY A 188 -13.25 9.84 3.50
N MET A 189 -12.07 9.99 4.09
CA MET A 189 -11.22 8.85 4.51
C MET A 189 -11.99 7.90 5.41
N ARG A 190 -12.65 8.42 6.45
CA ARG A 190 -13.44 7.59 7.39
C ARG A 190 -14.62 6.89 6.71
N GLY A 191 -15.28 7.57 5.76
CA GLY A 191 -16.45 7.04 5.05
C GLY A 191 -16.12 5.90 4.08
N ILE A 192 -14.88 5.86 3.55
CA ILE A 192 -14.44 4.82 2.61
C ILE A 192 -14.06 3.52 3.34
N VAL A 193 -13.56 3.61 4.56
CA VAL A 193 -13.14 2.42 5.34
C VAL A 193 -14.30 1.42 5.44
N GLY A 194 -14.04 0.16 5.10
CA GLY A 194 -15.02 -0.91 5.08
C GLY A 194 -16.04 -0.88 3.93
N MET A 195 -16.00 0.16 3.07
CA MET A 195 -16.94 0.28 1.96
C MET A 195 -16.61 -0.70 0.84
N GLU A 196 -17.64 -1.40 0.31
CA GLU A 196 -17.50 -2.29 -0.84
C GLU A 196 -17.28 -1.51 -2.14
N PHE A 197 -16.55 -2.08 -3.12
CA PHE A 197 -16.25 -1.42 -4.40
C PHE A 197 -17.49 -0.97 -5.16
N GLY A 198 -18.54 -1.79 -5.20
CA GLY A 198 -19.80 -1.41 -5.83
C GLY A 198 -20.47 -0.21 -5.17
N ALA A 199 -20.23 0.07 -3.89
CA ALA A 199 -20.67 1.29 -3.24
C ALA A 199 -19.77 2.49 -3.58
N LEU A 200 -18.47 2.29 -3.67
CA LEU A 200 -17.50 3.32 -4.08
C LEU A 200 -17.76 3.82 -5.50
N GLU A 201 -18.07 2.92 -6.43
CA GLU A 201 -18.39 3.27 -7.81
C GLU A 201 -19.65 4.13 -7.94
N ARG A 202 -20.58 4.02 -7.00
CA ARG A 202 -21.78 4.88 -6.92
C ARG A 202 -21.52 6.24 -6.29
N LEU A 203 -20.32 6.46 -5.70
CA LEU A 203 -19.93 7.77 -5.21
C LEU A 203 -19.56 8.65 -6.41
N GLU A 204 -20.40 9.62 -6.70
CA GLU A 204 -20.17 10.61 -7.76
C GLU A 204 -19.12 11.66 -7.33
N TRP A 205 -18.00 11.20 -6.80
CA TRP A 205 -16.95 12.09 -6.34
C TRP A 205 -16.12 12.59 -7.51
N PRO A 206 -15.95 13.92 -7.64
CA PRO A 206 -15.06 14.49 -8.61
C PRO A 206 -13.64 13.94 -8.48
N ARG A 207 -12.96 13.79 -9.61
CA ARG A 207 -11.57 13.31 -9.63
C ARG A 207 -10.64 14.15 -8.72
N ALA A 208 -10.79 15.48 -8.76
CA ALA A 208 -10.02 16.39 -7.92
C ALA A 208 -10.18 16.05 -6.42
N TRP A 209 -11.37 15.63 -6.01
CA TRP A 209 -11.64 15.26 -4.62
C TRP A 209 -10.97 13.94 -4.22
N ARG A 210 -10.97 12.95 -5.13
CA ARG A 210 -10.24 11.69 -4.93
C ARG A 210 -8.72 11.92 -4.80
N LYS A 211 -8.18 12.83 -5.62
CA LYS A 211 -6.79 13.30 -5.53
C LYS A 211 -6.49 13.90 -4.16
N GLU A 212 -7.31 14.82 -3.72
CA GLU A 212 -7.18 15.49 -2.42
C GLU A 212 -7.14 14.47 -1.27
N LEU A 213 -8.02 13.47 -1.32
CA LEU A 213 -8.07 12.41 -0.32
C LEU A 213 -6.78 11.57 -0.31
N VAL A 214 -6.31 11.12 -1.46
CA VAL A 214 -5.10 10.30 -1.57
C VAL A 214 -3.87 11.07 -1.08
N LEU A 215 -3.67 12.30 -1.57
CA LEU A 215 -2.52 13.12 -1.18
C LEU A 215 -2.63 13.59 0.27
N GLY A 216 -3.85 13.87 0.74
CA GLY A 216 -4.13 14.23 2.13
C GLY A 216 -3.80 13.08 3.08
N ALA A 217 -4.28 11.87 2.79
CA ALA A 217 -3.96 10.67 3.56
C ALA A 217 -2.44 10.39 3.58
N HIS A 218 -1.78 10.51 2.43
CA HIS A 218 -0.32 10.35 2.36
C HIS A 218 0.40 11.38 3.22
N ARG A 219 0.05 12.67 3.11
CA ARG A 219 0.63 13.75 3.91
C ARG A 219 0.45 13.49 5.41
N TYR A 220 -0.73 13.05 5.81
CA TYR A 220 -1.03 12.72 7.20
C TYR A 220 -0.16 11.56 7.70
N ILE A 221 -0.12 10.44 6.97
CA ILE A 221 0.72 9.29 7.32
C ILE A 221 2.20 9.70 7.46
N GLN A 222 2.73 10.47 6.51
CA GLN A 222 4.12 10.91 6.56
C GLN A 222 4.42 11.78 7.79
N ALA A 223 3.52 12.71 8.12
CA ALA A 223 3.66 13.57 9.29
C ALA A 223 3.62 12.76 10.59
N GLN A 224 2.68 11.82 10.72
CA GLN A 224 2.56 10.96 11.92
C GLN A 224 3.75 10.01 12.09
N LEU A 225 4.35 9.56 10.99
CA LEU A 225 5.55 8.71 11.03
C LEU A 225 6.87 9.51 11.13
N GLY A 226 6.83 10.83 11.15
CA GLY A 226 8.02 11.67 11.12
C GLY A 226 8.85 11.50 9.84
N LYS A 227 8.21 11.14 8.72
CA LYS A 227 8.83 10.90 7.42
C LYS A 227 8.45 12.01 6.43
N SER A 228 9.25 12.17 5.38
CA SER A 228 8.93 13.05 4.25
C SER A 228 9.39 12.37 2.98
N ARG A 229 8.47 11.73 2.27
CA ARG A 229 8.76 11.02 1.03
C ARG A 229 7.74 11.39 -0.03
N GLU A 230 8.24 11.78 -1.18
CA GLU A 230 7.43 12.08 -2.35
C GLU A 230 6.85 10.79 -2.98
N LEU A 231 5.63 10.86 -3.48
CA LEU A 231 4.97 9.77 -4.22
C LEU A 231 5.19 9.92 -5.72
N LYS A 232 6.26 9.33 -6.23
CA LYS A 232 6.63 9.41 -7.65
C LYS A 232 5.65 8.66 -8.57
N SER A 233 5.06 7.56 -8.08
CA SER A 233 4.07 6.78 -8.84
C SER A 233 2.73 7.50 -9.00
N TYR A 234 2.46 8.52 -8.17
CA TYR A 234 1.18 9.23 -8.23
C TYR A 234 1.00 10.01 -9.53
N ASP A 235 2.06 10.62 -10.06
CA ASP A 235 2.01 11.35 -11.33
C ASP A 235 1.65 10.41 -12.50
N VAL A 236 2.13 9.17 -12.46
CA VAL A 236 1.78 8.14 -13.45
C VAL A 236 0.31 7.74 -13.32
N LEU A 237 -0.19 7.58 -12.09
CA LEU A 237 -1.62 7.32 -11.84
C LEU A 237 -2.49 8.46 -12.35
N GLU A 238 -2.11 9.69 -12.06
CA GLU A 238 -2.88 10.87 -12.48
C GLU A 238 -2.98 10.94 -14.01
N ALA A 239 -1.90 10.63 -14.72
CA ALA A 239 -1.89 10.62 -16.18
C ALA A 239 -2.75 9.50 -16.78
N LEU A 240 -2.81 8.32 -16.15
CA LEU A 240 -3.59 7.17 -16.65
C LEU A 240 -5.09 7.30 -16.39
N PHE A 241 -5.49 7.97 -15.31
CA PHE A 241 -6.88 8.21 -14.97
C PHE A 241 -7.36 9.63 -15.37
N ALA A 242 -6.60 10.29 -16.28
CA ALA A 242 -6.88 11.62 -16.82
C ALA A 242 -8.09 11.68 -17.75
#